data_e122c28909d2c6bdb1b556c67fd86533
#
_entry.id   e122c28909d2c6bdb1b556c67fd86533
#
_cell.length_a   1.000
_cell.length_b   1.000
_cell.length_c   1.000
_cell.angle_alpha   90.00
_cell.angle_beta   90.00
_cell.angle_gamma   90.00
#
_symmetry.space_group_name_H-M   'P 1'
#
loop_
_entity.id
_entity.type
_entity.pdbx_description
1 polymer ?
#
loop_
_entity_poly.entity_id
_entity_poly.type
_entity_poly.pdbx_seq_one_letter_code
_entity_poly.pdbx_strand_id
1 'polypeptide(L)'
;MTGIDEKLLEERLTALESARPWTPRLVSKLESHIRSASDAELLRINPLRFAADKGLGGLETIDLFLHAAALGIFEMNWILICPICSCVIDSFRALRNLNSHCRCTICHIDLVAALDDMIAITFTVSPSIRRIAYHDPETLPAEDYLLRYASAPEGLVPDGTPFAKVKQELTRAVAYLEPGKTIQMEVEAEPGALYGFSTDGDVGFLLPIDPALRAAEQRLAIRCDENSCQPQRVTLPPGKLTLDVTSSGKKRVVLGVFQFPPNVDRPPPLHFAPFLSGKQLLTTQTFRDLFRSEVIRGDEGLGVKDIALLFTDLKGSTALYDRIGDLNAFALVQQHFDRLQEVTVRRNGAIIKTIGDAVMAAFLKPADAVQAALEMRREIASFNERQPDKALILKIGVHKGAAIAVTLNDRLDYFGQTVNIAARVQNLADADEIFVSQDVYEAMGVRDELAGYSVEPRTAQLRGVQQELPVFRVRAAATAA
;
A
#
# COMPACT_ATOMS: atom_id res chain seq x y z
N MET A 1 -22.25 25.69 1.16
CA MET A 1 -20.79 25.86 1.18
C MET A 1 -20.31 25.40 2.54
N THR A 2 -19.71 24.25 2.61
CA THR A 2 -19.10 23.71 3.84
C THR A 2 -17.81 24.48 4.07
N GLY A 3 -17.84 25.41 5.05
CA GLY A 3 -16.71 26.27 5.37
C GLY A 3 -15.53 25.47 5.88
N ILE A 4 -14.32 25.95 5.62
CA ILE A 4 -13.09 25.48 6.27
C ILE A 4 -13.08 26.05 7.70
N ASP A 5 -12.73 25.25 8.69
CA ASP A 5 -12.38 25.78 10.02
C ASP A 5 -10.96 26.38 9.95
N GLU A 6 -10.94 27.68 9.61
CA GLU A 6 -9.69 28.43 9.40
C GLU A 6 -8.78 28.41 10.62
N LYS A 7 -9.36 28.58 11.81
CA LYS A 7 -8.58 28.61 13.05
C LYS A 7 -7.92 27.27 13.33
N LEU A 8 -8.68 26.20 13.21
CA LEU A 8 -8.16 24.84 13.44
C LEU A 8 -7.13 24.47 12.37
N LEU A 9 -7.37 24.84 11.11
CA LEU A 9 -6.43 24.60 10.03
C LEU A 9 -5.10 25.32 10.26
N GLU A 10 -5.09 26.61 10.60
CA GLU A 10 -3.88 27.39 10.90
C GLU A 10 -3.10 26.82 12.08
N GLU A 11 -3.80 26.44 13.18
CA GLU A 11 -3.17 25.79 14.33
C GLU A 11 -2.43 24.50 13.92
N ARG A 12 -3.09 23.67 13.14
CA ARG A 12 -2.54 22.37 12.72
C ARG A 12 -1.43 22.51 11.66
N LEU A 13 -1.52 23.49 10.76
CA LEU A 13 -0.45 23.78 9.82
C LEU A 13 0.80 24.32 10.54
N THR A 14 0.64 25.15 11.53
CA THR A 14 1.77 25.63 12.37
C THR A 14 2.45 24.47 13.09
N ALA A 15 1.66 23.52 13.64
CA ALA A 15 2.20 22.31 14.24
C ALA A 15 2.92 21.42 13.21
N LEU A 16 2.37 21.30 11.99
CA LEU A 16 2.97 20.55 10.89
C LEU A 16 4.32 21.15 10.44
N GLU A 17 4.40 22.48 10.31
CA GLU A 17 5.64 23.18 9.98
C GLU A 17 6.73 22.94 11.02
N SER A 18 6.33 22.84 12.30
CA SER A 18 7.24 22.65 13.43
C SER A 18 7.66 21.19 13.65
N ALA A 19 6.98 20.22 13.02
CA ALA A 19 7.21 18.79 13.25
C ALA A 19 8.62 18.34 12.79
N ARG A 20 9.13 18.92 11.71
CA ARG A 20 10.48 18.69 11.17
C ARG A 20 10.82 19.78 10.13
N PRO A 21 12.10 19.92 9.73
CA PRO A 21 12.45 20.72 8.56
C PRO A 21 11.81 20.13 7.29
N TRP A 22 11.08 20.95 6.54
CA TRP A 22 10.45 20.60 5.27
C TRP A 22 11.15 21.31 4.10
N THR A 23 11.17 20.67 2.95
CA THR A 23 11.55 21.35 1.70
C THR A 23 10.68 22.60 1.51
N PRO A 24 11.26 23.76 1.12
CA PRO A 24 10.52 25.01 0.98
C PRO A 24 9.25 24.85 0.13
N ARG A 25 8.15 25.45 0.58
CA ARG A 25 6.81 25.45 -0.04
C ARG A 25 6.06 24.11 0.00
N LEU A 26 6.57 23.06 0.65
CA LEU A 26 5.88 21.77 0.73
C LEU A 26 4.56 21.92 1.48
N VAL A 27 4.59 22.47 2.70
CA VAL A 27 3.40 22.69 3.53
C VAL A 27 2.44 23.68 2.88
N SER A 28 2.93 24.77 2.30
CA SER A 28 2.06 25.76 1.62
C SER A 28 1.35 25.22 0.39
N LYS A 29 1.96 24.26 -0.34
CA LYS A 29 1.28 23.55 -1.44
C LYS A 29 0.16 22.66 -0.94
N LEU A 30 0.35 21.99 0.21
CA LEU A 30 -0.69 21.20 0.87
C LEU A 30 -1.83 22.10 1.34
N GLU A 31 -1.53 23.21 2.01
CA GLU A 31 -2.51 24.22 2.43
C GLU A 31 -3.32 24.75 1.26
N SER A 32 -2.65 25.17 0.18
CA SER A 32 -3.34 25.65 -1.02
C SER A 32 -4.29 24.61 -1.59
N HIS A 33 -3.90 23.32 -1.58
CA HIS A 33 -4.76 22.24 -2.04
C HIS A 33 -5.98 22.05 -1.14
N ILE A 34 -5.82 22.06 0.19
CA ILE A 34 -6.95 21.96 1.14
C ILE A 34 -7.97 23.10 0.89
N ARG A 35 -7.48 24.31 0.62
CA ARG A 35 -8.31 25.52 0.44
C ARG A 35 -9.03 25.54 -0.89
N SER A 36 -8.39 25.15 -1.99
CA SER A 36 -8.88 25.39 -3.35
C SER A 36 -9.40 24.16 -4.10
N ALA A 37 -9.04 22.93 -3.66
CA ALA A 37 -9.46 21.75 -4.35
C ALA A 37 -10.96 21.45 -4.22
N SER A 38 -11.50 20.75 -5.20
CA SER A 38 -12.87 20.23 -5.15
C SER A 38 -13.02 19.12 -4.10
N ASP A 39 -14.23 18.82 -3.70
CA ASP A 39 -14.52 17.73 -2.74
C ASP A 39 -13.98 16.37 -3.22
N ALA A 40 -14.03 16.12 -4.55
CA ALA A 40 -13.52 14.89 -5.13
C ALA A 40 -12.00 14.80 -5.08
N GLU A 41 -11.28 15.91 -5.17
CA GLU A 41 -9.80 15.96 -5.06
C GLU A 41 -9.32 15.84 -3.61
N LEU A 42 -10.19 16.07 -2.64
CA LEU A 42 -9.89 15.93 -1.21
C LEU A 42 -10.31 14.56 -0.65
N LEU A 43 -10.94 13.72 -1.48
CA LEU A 43 -11.25 12.33 -1.17
C LEU A 43 -10.07 11.42 -1.52
N ARG A 44 -9.62 10.60 -0.59
CA ARG A 44 -8.66 9.52 -0.83
C ARG A 44 -7.43 9.96 -1.64
N ILE A 45 -6.82 11.06 -1.23
CA ILE A 45 -5.63 11.61 -1.88
C ILE A 45 -4.51 10.57 -1.85
N ASN A 46 -3.97 10.24 -3.03
CA ASN A 46 -2.76 9.45 -3.18
C ASN A 46 -1.55 10.38 -3.07
N PRO A 47 -0.68 10.25 -2.04
CA PRO A 47 0.44 11.17 -1.82
C PRO A 47 1.48 11.13 -2.95
N LEU A 48 1.65 9.99 -3.65
CA LEU A 48 2.60 9.89 -4.77
C LEU A 48 2.08 10.65 -6.00
N ARG A 49 0.78 10.56 -6.27
CA ARG A 49 0.14 11.35 -7.33
C ARG A 49 0.19 12.83 -7.02
N PHE A 50 -0.15 13.20 -5.78
CA PHE A 50 -0.04 14.60 -5.32
C PHE A 50 1.39 15.13 -5.50
N ALA A 51 2.41 14.33 -5.16
CA ALA A 51 3.81 14.67 -5.35
C ALA A 51 4.13 14.94 -6.82
N ALA A 52 3.72 14.03 -7.72
CA ALA A 52 3.94 14.15 -9.16
C ALA A 52 3.26 15.40 -9.73
N ASP A 53 1.98 15.62 -9.40
CA ASP A 53 1.17 16.76 -9.89
C ASP A 53 1.72 18.13 -9.41
N LYS A 54 2.36 18.16 -8.24
CA LYS A 54 2.92 19.38 -7.64
C LYS A 54 4.44 19.53 -7.83
N GLY A 55 5.09 18.58 -8.50
CA GLY A 55 6.55 18.58 -8.71
C GLY A 55 7.32 18.49 -7.38
N LEU A 56 6.97 17.52 -6.52
CA LEU A 56 7.52 17.31 -5.19
C LEU A 56 8.23 15.95 -5.10
N GLY A 57 9.08 15.80 -4.08
CA GLY A 57 9.68 14.51 -3.74
C GLY A 57 8.66 13.54 -3.13
N GLY A 58 8.53 12.33 -3.72
CA GLY A 58 7.49 11.37 -3.30
C GLY A 58 7.62 10.93 -1.84
N LEU A 59 8.82 10.60 -1.37
CA LEU A 59 9.04 10.13 0.01
C LEU A 59 8.74 11.22 1.03
N GLU A 60 9.21 12.45 0.79
CA GLU A 60 8.94 13.57 1.68
C GLU A 60 7.46 13.94 1.68
N THR A 61 6.77 13.75 0.57
CA THR A 61 5.32 13.95 0.50
C THR A 61 4.57 12.89 1.29
N ILE A 62 5.02 11.62 1.29
CA ILE A 62 4.46 10.58 2.17
C ILE A 62 4.62 11.01 3.64
N ASP A 63 5.82 11.45 4.05
CA ASP A 63 6.06 11.93 5.40
C ASP A 63 5.14 13.11 5.76
N LEU A 64 4.95 14.05 4.83
CA LEU A 64 4.05 15.19 5.02
C LEU A 64 2.62 14.74 5.32
N PHE A 65 2.08 13.83 4.51
CA PHE A 65 0.72 13.33 4.70
C PHE A 65 0.57 12.51 6.00
N LEU A 66 1.60 11.75 6.39
CA LEU A 66 1.62 11.02 7.66
C LEU A 66 1.60 11.98 8.87
N HIS A 67 2.43 13.01 8.87
CA HIS A 67 2.42 14.04 9.92
C HIS A 67 1.09 14.80 9.93
N ALA A 68 0.57 15.16 8.77
CA ALA A 68 -0.72 15.83 8.65
C ALA A 68 -1.89 14.97 9.15
N ALA A 69 -1.83 13.65 8.94
CA ALA A 69 -2.82 12.72 9.48
C ALA A 69 -2.67 12.54 11.00
N ALA A 70 -1.45 12.43 11.52
CA ALA A 70 -1.20 12.35 12.96
C ALA A 70 -1.68 13.62 13.68
N LEU A 71 -1.60 14.77 13.03
CA LEU A 71 -2.14 16.05 13.53
C LEU A 71 -3.65 16.21 13.25
N GLY A 72 -4.31 15.28 12.55
CA GLY A 72 -5.75 15.27 12.26
C GLY A 72 -6.17 16.29 11.20
N ILE A 73 -5.28 16.73 10.31
CA ILE A 73 -5.63 17.47 9.09
C ILE A 73 -6.28 16.54 8.09
N PHE A 74 -5.80 15.30 8.01
CA PHE A 74 -6.36 14.24 7.19
C PHE A 74 -6.73 13.01 8.03
N GLU A 75 -7.65 12.22 7.52
CA GLU A 75 -7.90 10.85 7.95
C GLU A 75 -7.15 9.90 7.01
N MET A 76 -6.32 9.03 7.56
CA MET A 76 -5.65 7.98 6.80
C MET A 76 -6.62 6.82 6.57
N ASN A 77 -6.70 6.33 5.34
CA ASN A 77 -7.58 5.25 4.93
C ASN A 77 -6.78 4.10 4.31
N TRP A 78 -7.08 2.89 4.73
CA TRP A 78 -6.65 1.64 4.14
C TRP A 78 -7.70 1.20 3.12
N ILE A 79 -7.37 1.22 1.84
CA ILE A 79 -8.30 0.92 0.75
C ILE A 79 -7.94 -0.43 0.15
N LEU A 80 -8.87 -1.37 0.19
CA LEU A 80 -8.73 -2.65 -0.47
C LEU A 80 -9.27 -2.55 -1.90
N ILE A 81 -8.39 -2.74 -2.88
CA ILE A 81 -8.67 -2.55 -4.31
C ILE A 81 -8.67 -3.89 -5.02
N CYS A 82 -9.66 -4.12 -5.88
CA CYS A 82 -9.65 -5.26 -6.78
C CYS A 82 -8.59 -5.07 -7.89
N PRO A 83 -7.63 -6.00 -8.04
CA PRO A 83 -6.59 -5.88 -9.06
C PRO A 83 -7.10 -6.08 -10.50
N ILE A 84 -8.35 -6.55 -10.67
CA ILE A 84 -8.95 -6.82 -11.98
C ILE A 84 -9.80 -5.65 -12.47
N CYS A 85 -10.70 -5.11 -11.63
CA CYS A 85 -11.67 -4.08 -12.05
C CYS A 85 -11.47 -2.72 -11.37
N SER A 86 -10.43 -2.56 -10.53
CA SER A 86 -10.13 -1.31 -9.81
C SER A 86 -11.27 -0.79 -8.93
N CYS A 87 -12.26 -1.64 -8.56
CA CYS A 87 -13.24 -1.22 -7.57
C CYS A 87 -12.63 -1.23 -6.17
N VAL A 88 -13.12 -0.37 -5.32
CA VAL A 88 -12.86 -0.39 -3.89
C VAL A 88 -13.72 -1.49 -3.28
N ILE A 89 -13.08 -2.59 -2.86
CA ILE A 89 -13.76 -3.72 -2.20
C ILE A 89 -14.20 -3.28 -0.81
N ASP A 90 -13.30 -2.61 -0.08
CA ASP A 90 -13.57 -2.11 1.26
C ASP A 90 -12.62 -0.94 1.62
N SER A 91 -12.94 -0.21 2.66
CA SER A 91 -12.18 0.95 3.13
C SER A 91 -12.20 1.02 4.66
N PHE A 92 -11.03 1.07 5.28
CA PHE A 92 -10.86 1.03 6.72
C PHE A 92 -10.07 2.22 7.23
N ARG A 93 -10.42 2.72 8.41
CA ARG A 93 -9.64 3.75 9.12
C ARG A 93 -8.51 3.17 9.96
N ALA A 94 -8.51 1.87 10.23
CA ALA A 94 -7.49 1.18 11.00
C ALA A 94 -7.21 -0.20 10.40
N LEU A 95 -5.94 -0.57 10.36
CA LEU A 95 -5.46 -1.83 9.77
C LEU A 95 -6.08 -3.08 10.43
N ARG A 96 -6.39 -3.02 11.74
CA ARG A 96 -7.07 -4.11 12.47
C ARG A 96 -8.45 -4.49 11.96
N ASN A 97 -9.08 -3.63 11.16
CA ASN A 97 -10.39 -3.89 10.58
C ASN A 97 -10.30 -4.57 9.20
N LEU A 98 -9.11 -4.69 8.65
CA LEU A 98 -8.87 -5.31 7.36
C LEU A 98 -8.92 -6.83 7.50
N ASN A 99 -9.72 -7.49 6.64
CA ASN A 99 -9.74 -8.93 6.50
C ASN A 99 -8.79 -9.36 5.38
N SER A 100 -7.99 -10.41 5.62
CA SER A 100 -7.10 -10.98 4.61
C SER A 100 -7.86 -11.66 3.47
N HIS A 101 -9.05 -12.19 3.73
CA HIS A 101 -9.93 -12.81 2.74
C HIS A 101 -11.06 -11.84 2.37
N CYS A 102 -11.22 -11.59 1.09
CA CYS A 102 -12.24 -10.68 0.58
C CYS A 102 -12.82 -11.20 -0.74
N ARG A 103 -14.01 -10.71 -1.10
CA ARG A 103 -14.67 -11.03 -2.36
C ARG A 103 -14.93 -9.76 -3.15
N CYS A 104 -14.54 -9.74 -4.42
CA CYS A 104 -14.93 -8.66 -5.32
C CYS A 104 -16.33 -8.95 -5.86
N THR A 105 -17.29 -8.09 -5.56
CA THR A 105 -18.69 -8.22 -5.98
C THR A 105 -18.89 -7.99 -7.48
N ILE A 106 -18.02 -7.23 -8.14
CA ILE A 106 -18.08 -7.00 -9.59
C ILE A 106 -17.49 -8.17 -10.39
N CYS A 107 -16.31 -8.67 -9.95
CA CYS A 107 -15.61 -9.77 -10.64
C CYS A 107 -16.07 -11.17 -10.18
N HIS A 108 -16.85 -11.25 -9.11
CA HIS A 108 -17.32 -12.48 -8.45
C HIS A 108 -16.21 -13.44 -8.07
N ILE A 109 -15.05 -12.92 -7.65
CA ILE A 109 -13.86 -13.69 -7.28
C ILE A 109 -13.51 -13.51 -5.82
N ASP A 110 -13.02 -14.57 -5.20
CA ASP A 110 -12.43 -14.55 -3.87
C ASP A 110 -10.95 -14.23 -3.99
N LEU A 111 -10.46 -13.33 -3.14
CA LEU A 111 -9.12 -12.78 -3.16
C LEU A 111 -8.49 -12.89 -1.77
N VAL A 112 -7.18 -13.04 -1.75
CA VAL A 112 -6.37 -12.91 -0.53
C VAL A 112 -5.62 -11.60 -0.60
N ALA A 113 -5.87 -10.71 0.35
CA ALA A 113 -5.31 -9.37 0.37
C ALA A 113 -3.79 -9.42 0.53
N ALA A 114 -3.07 -8.73 -0.36
CA ALA A 114 -1.63 -8.54 -0.31
C ALA A 114 -1.30 -7.05 -0.14
N LEU A 115 -0.30 -6.78 0.71
CA LEU A 115 0.15 -5.41 1.01
C LEU A 115 0.83 -4.72 -0.18
N ASP A 116 1.26 -5.48 -1.17
CA ASP A 116 2.03 -4.97 -2.32
C ASP A 116 1.17 -4.20 -3.32
N ASP A 117 0.03 -4.76 -3.71
CA ASP A 117 -0.72 -4.35 -4.89
C ASP A 117 -2.25 -4.28 -4.70
N MET A 118 -2.76 -4.70 -3.54
CA MET A 118 -4.20 -4.68 -3.26
C MET A 118 -4.60 -3.67 -2.19
N ILE A 119 -3.65 -3.23 -1.37
CA ILE A 119 -3.91 -2.31 -0.26
C ILE A 119 -3.23 -0.98 -0.55
N ALA A 120 -4.05 0.03 -0.89
CA ALA A 120 -3.60 1.40 -1.09
C ALA A 120 -3.85 2.23 0.17
N ILE A 121 -2.91 3.11 0.48
CA ILE A 121 -3.03 4.08 1.57
C ILE A 121 -3.34 5.44 0.97
N THR A 122 -4.41 6.02 1.43
CA THR A 122 -4.90 7.31 0.96
C THR A 122 -5.28 8.22 2.12
N PHE A 123 -5.43 9.49 1.84
CA PHE A 123 -5.71 10.51 2.85
C PHE A 123 -6.92 11.33 2.44
N THR A 124 -7.95 11.35 3.28
CA THR A 124 -9.14 12.19 3.08
C THR A 124 -9.08 13.36 4.04
N VAL A 125 -9.38 14.57 3.58
CA VAL A 125 -9.42 15.75 4.47
C VAL A 125 -10.32 15.46 5.68
N SER A 126 -9.88 15.84 6.87
CA SER A 126 -10.69 15.63 8.08
C SER A 126 -11.98 16.47 8.05
N PRO A 127 -13.14 15.91 8.41
CA PRO A 127 -14.39 16.66 8.47
C PRO A 127 -14.34 17.81 9.49
N SER A 128 -13.42 17.77 10.46
CA SER A 128 -13.18 18.87 11.42
C SER A 128 -12.47 20.06 10.77
N ILE A 129 -11.69 19.83 9.70
CA ILE A 129 -11.01 20.89 8.94
C ILE A 129 -11.92 21.41 7.81
N ARG A 130 -12.40 20.49 6.97
CA ARG A 130 -13.29 20.81 5.85
C ARG A 130 -14.23 19.64 5.58
N ARG A 131 -15.53 19.83 5.82
CA ARG A 131 -16.52 18.81 5.48
C ARG A 131 -16.73 18.77 3.97
N ILE A 132 -16.59 17.59 3.37
CA ILE A 132 -16.83 17.33 1.96
C ILE A 132 -18.00 16.37 1.78
N ALA A 133 -18.63 16.35 0.60
CA ALA A 133 -19.78 15.49 0.31
C ALA A 133 -19.48 13.99 0.55
N TYR A 134 -18.25 13.57 0.34
CA TYR A 134 -17.81 12.18 0.48
C TYR A 134 -17.64 11.68 1.93
N HIS A 135 -17.80 12.55 2.92
CA HIS A 135 -17.89 12.11 4.32
C HIS A 135 -19.21 11.42 4.65
N ASP A 136 -20.24 11.67 3.85
CA ASP A 136 -21.58 11.09 3.97
C ASP A 136 -21.94 10.34 2.67
N PRO A 137 -21.26 9.20 2.35
CA PRO A 137 -21.37 8.57 1.03
C PRO A 137 -22.78 8.10 0.69
N GLU A 138 -23.62 7.83 1.70
CA GLU A 138 -25.01 7.47 1.52
C GLU A 138 -25.88 8.63 0.96
N THR A 139 -25.38 9.86 0.99
CA THR A 139 -26.08 11.05 0.45
C THR A 139 -25.62 11.43 -0.95
N LEU A 140 -24.58 10.79 -1.47
CA LEU A 140 -24.06 11.07 -2.79
C LEU A 140 -25.08 10.74 -3.89
N PRO A 141 -25.07 11.47 -5.02
CA PRO A 141 -25.71 11.00 -6.24
C PRO A 141 -25.20 9.60 -6.61
N ALA A 142 -26.08 8.75 -7.15
CA ALA A 142 -25.74 7.36 -7.46
C ALA A 142 -24.52 7.24 -8.39
N GLU A 143 -24.39 8.14 -9.36
CA GLU A 143 -23.25 8.19 -10.29
C GLU A 143 -21.94 8.54 -9.57
N ASP A 144 -21.92 9.56 -8.71
CA ASP A 144 -20.74 9.93 -7.92
C ASP A 144 -20.34 8.82 -6.95
N TYR A 145 -21.31 8.12 -6.36
CA TYR A 145 -21.05 6.95 -5.53
C TYR A 145 -20.36 5.84 -6.33
N LEU A 146 -20.96 5.43 -7.46
CA LEU A 146 -20.47 4.30 -8.25
C LEU A 146 -19.14 4.59 -8.94
N LEU A 147 -19.02 5.75 -9.59
CA LEU A 147 -17.87 6.04 -10.46
C LEU A 147 -16.68 6.65 -9.73
N ARG A 148 -16.90 7.30 -8.59
CA ARG A 148 -15.85 7.98 -7.81
C ARG A 148 -15.61 7.33 -6.47
N TYR A 149 -16.68 7.22 -5.63
CA TYR A 149 -16.51 6.69 -4.27
C TYR A 149 -16.17 5.19 -4.24
N ALA A 150 -16.86 4.37 -5.03
CA ALA A 150 -16.66 2.93 -5.11
C ALA A 150 -15.56 2.50 -6.11
N SER A 151 -14.76 3.44 -6.63
CA SER A 151 -13.71 3.17 -7.62
C SER A 151 -12.39 3.77 -7.20
N ALA A 152 -11.30 3.01 -7.39
CA ALA A 152 -9.93 3.53 -7.22
C ALA A 152 -9.52 4.29 -8.50
N PRO A 153 -8.98 5.51 -8.36
CA PRO A 153 -8.61 6.34 -9.50
C PRO A 153 -7.30 5.91 -10.19
N GLU A 154 -6.54 5.01 -9.58
CA GLU A 154 -5.21 4.59 -10.04
C GLU A 154 -5.25 3.56 -11.18
N GLY A 155 -6.41 2.94 -11.47
CA GLY A 155 -6.55 1.96 -12.54
C GLY A 155 -6.34 2.58 -13.94
N LEU A 156 -5.48 1.98 -14.75
CA LEU A 156 -5.17 2.37 -16.12
C LEU A 156 -5.40 1.19 -17.06
N VAL A 157 -5.98 1.44 -18.24
CA VAL A 157 -5.98 0.46 -19.33
C VAL A 157 -4.61 0.43 -20.02
N PRO A 158 -4.32 -0.57 -20.87
CA PRO A 158 -2.98 -0.78 -21.45
C PRO A 158 -2.39 0.41 -22.19
N ASP A 159 -3.20 1.29 -22.75
CA ASP A 159 -2.76 2.52 -23.45
C ASP A 159 -2.49 3.69 -22.51
N GLY A 160 -2.63 3.50 -21.19
CA GLY A 160 -2.45 4.52 -20.16
C GLY A 160 -3.68 5.38 -19.88
N THR A 161 -4.81 5.14 -20.56
CA THR A 161 -6.06 5.87 -20.27
C THR A 161 -6.58 5.51 -18.87
N PRO A 162 -7.01 6.49 -18.04
CA PRO A 162 -7.64 6.19 -16.75
C PRO A 162 -8.89 5.32 -16.91
N PHE A 163 -8.95 4.22 -16.19
CA PHE A 163 -10.08 3.29 -16.28
C PHE A 163 -11.39 3.94 -15.81
N ALA A 164 -11.31 4.91 -14.93
CA ALA A 164 -12.47 5.73 -14.52
C ALA A 164 -13.12 6.44 -15.72
N LYS A 165 -12.33 6.94 -16.68
CA LYS A 165 -12.83 7.55 -17.92
C LYS A 165 -13.52 6.50 -18.80
N VAL A 166 -12.91 5.33 -18.98
CA VAL A 166 -13.51 4.22 -19.72
C VAL A 166 -14.83 3.78 -19.10
N LYS A 167 -14.88 3.64 -17.76
CA LYS A 167 -16.13 3.33 -17.07
C LYS A 167 -17.22 4.37 -17.33
N GLN A 168 -16.88 5.64 -17.28
CA GLN A 168 -17.82 6.74 -17.54
C GLN A 168 -18.36 6.67 -18.99
N GLU A 169 -17.52 6.40 -19.98
CA GLU A 169 -17.92 6.25 -21.40
C GLU A 169 -18.82 5.04 -21.62
N LEU A 170 -18.61 3.96 -20.89
CA LEU A 170 -19.43 2.74 -20.98
C LEU A 170 -20.74 2.83 -20.20
N THR A 171 -20.84 3.77 -19.25
CA THR A 171 -22.04 3.92 -18.41
C THR A 171 -23.25 4.39 -19.24
N ARG A 172 -24.39 3.69 -19.08
CA ARG A 172 -25.66 4.05 -19.70
C ARG A 172 -26.69 4.55 -18.71
N ALA A 173 -26.70 3.95 -17.50
CA ALA A 173 -27.59 4.38 -16.41
C ALA A 173 -27.00 3.99 -15.06
N VAL A 174 -27.27 4.82 -14.04
CA VAL A 174 -26.93 4.54 -12.64
C VAL A 174 -28.09 4.98 -11.77
N ALA A 175 -28.51 4.16 -10.82
CA ALA A 175 -29.53 4.51 -9.86
C ALA A 175 -29.36 3.74 -8.54
N TYR A 176 -29.93 4.29 -7.47
CA TYR A 176 -30.10 3.55 -6.23
C TYR A 176 -31.32 2.65 -6.31
N LEU A 177 -31.16 1.41 -5.91
CA LEU A 177 -32.21 0.42 -5.81
C LEU A 177 -32.55 0.22 -4.32
N GLU A 178 -33.65 0.83 -3.90
CA GLU A 178 -34.13 0.76 -2.53
C GLU A 178 -34.87 -0.56 -2.24
N PRO A 179 -34.80 -1.11 -1.02
CA PRO A 179 -35.54 -2.30 -0.62
C PRO A 179 -37.05 -2.24 -0.98
N GLY A 180 -37.55 -3.26 -1.64
CA GLY A 180 -38.95 -3.39 -2.00
C GLY A 180 -39.46 -2.41 -3.07
N LYS A 181 -38.58 -1.59 -3.66
CA LYS A 181 -38.96 -0.65 -4.72
C LYS A 181 -38.56 -1.14 -6.10
N THR A 182 -39.28 -0.65 -7.10
CA THR A 182 -38.96 -0.79 -8.51
C THR A 182 -38.46 0.54 -9.05
N ILE A 183 -37.36 0.53 -9.75
CA ILE A 183 -36.84 1.66 -10.51
C ILE A 183 -36.98 1.37 -12.00
N GLN A 184 -37.17 2.42 -12.79
CA GLN A 184 -37.21 2.36 -14.25
C GLN A 184 -35.94 3.03 -14.77
N MET A 185 -35.19 2.30 -15.63
CA MET A 185 -33.99 2.79 -16.29
C MET A 185 -34.15 2.68 -17.79
N GLU A 186 -34.00 3.80 -18.49
CA GLU A 186 -34.06 3.83 -19.95
C GLU A 186 -32.64 3.86 -20.49
N VAL A 187 -32.31 2.93 -21.40
CA VAL A 187 -31.00 2.81 -22.01
C VAL A 187 -31.13 2.60 -23.51
N GLU A 188 -30.20 3.14 -24.28
CA GLU A 188 -30.02 2.78 -25.69
C GLU A 188 -29.08 1.57 -25.77
N ALA A 189 -29.62 0.43 -26.16
CA ALA A 189 -28.87 -0.83 -26.27
C ALA A 189 -28.20 -0.91 -27.64
N GLU A 190 -26.88 -0.88 -27.66
CA GLU A 190 -26.06 -1.03 -28.86
C GLU A 190 -25.59 -2.49 -29.02
N PRO A 191 -25.22 -2.95 -30.25
CA PRO A 191 -24.62 -4.27 -30.44
C PRO A 191 -23.46 -4.54 -29.47
N GLY A 192 -23.46 -5.74 -28.88
CA GLY A 192 -22.49 -6.11 -27.82
C GLY A 192 -23.20 -6.66 -26.61
N ALA A 193 -23.00 -6.05 -25.42
CA ALA A 193 -23.67 -6.49 -24.22
C ALA A 193 -23.89 -5.34 -23.22
N LEU A 194 -25.04 -5.33 -22.56
CA LEU A 194 -25.28 -4.54 -21.36
C LEU A 194 -24.97 -5.39 -20.12
N TYR A 195 -24.10 -4.88 -19.25
CA TYR A 195 -23.81 -5.44 -17.93
C TYR A 195 -24.44 -4.54 -16.86
N GLY A 196 -25.32 -5.12 -16.05
CA GLY A 196 -25.77 -4.50 -14.81
C GLY A 196 -25.01 -5.09 -13.64
N PHE A 197 -24.43 -4.25 -12.77
CA PHE A 197 -23.82 -4.72 -11.54
C PHE A 197 -23.88 -3.67 -10.42
N SER A 198 -23.72 -4.16 -9.19
CA SER A 198 -23.60 -3.34 -7.98
C SER A 198 -22.21 -3.51 -7.35
N THR A 199 -21.73 -2.46 -6.68
CA THR A 199 -20.52 -2.52 -5.84
C THR A 199 -20.84 -2.94 -4.40
N ASP A 200 -22.11 -2.82 -3.98
CA ASP A 200 -22.54 -3.01 -2.59
C ASP A 200 -23.14 -4.39 -2.31
N GLY A 201 -23.25 -5.23 -3.33
CA GLY A 201 -23.80 -6.58 -3.25
C GLY A 201 -23.47 -7.43 -4.48
N ASP A 202 -23.64 -8.72 -4.36
CA ASP A 202 -23.33 -9.69 -5.43
C ASP A 202 -24.45 -9.71 -6.51
N VAL A 203 -24.94 -8.51 -6.88
CA VAL A 203 -26.07 -8.27 -7.78
C VAL A 203 -25.53 -7.98 -9.18
N GLY A 204 -25.96 -8.79 -10.16
CA GLY A 204 -25.57 -8.57 -11.55
C GLY A 204 -26.43 -9.33 -12.56
N PHE A 205 -26.49 -8.78 -13.78
CA PHE A 205 -27.12 -9.38 -14.95
C PHE A 205 -26.33 -9.06 -16.22
N LEU A 206 -26.49 -9.91 -17.23
CA LEU A 206 -25.87 -9.78 -18.54
C LEU A 206 -26.95 -9.85 -19.63
N LEU A 207 -27.02 -8.83 -20.45
CA LEU A 207 -27.94 -8.76 -21.57
C LEU A 207 -27.15 -8.65 -22.88
N PRO A 208 -26.85 -9.79 -23.55
CA PRO A 208 -26.27 -9.78 -24.90
C PRO A 208 -27.21 -9.07 -25.87
N ILE A 209 -26.67 -8.18 -26.70
CA ILE A 209 -27.44 -7.42 -27.70
C ILE A 209 -27.09 -7.95 -29.08
N ASP A 210 -28.05 -8.71 -29.67
CA ASP A 210 -27.89 -9.38 -30.98
C ASP A 210 -28.46 -8.49 -32.10
N PRO A 211 -27.64 -7.99 -33.02
CA PRO A 211 -28.07 -7.16 -34.13
C PRO A 211 -28.94 -7.91 -35.16
N ALA A 212 -29.02 -9.24 -35.09
CA ALA A 212 -29.90 -10.03 -35.94
C ALA A 212 -31.38 -9.98 -35.49
N LEU A 213 -31.62 -9.69 -34.21
CA LEU A 213 -32.96 -9.55 -33.66
C LEU A 213 -33.56 -8.15 -33.96
N ARG A 214 -34.88 -8.04 -33.95
CA ARG A 214 -35.61 -6.78 -34.17
C ARG A 214 -36.74 -6.65 -33.15
N ALA A 215 -36.91 -5.47 -32.58
CA ALA A 215 -38.10 -5.04 -31.84
C ALA A 215 -38.26 -3.53 -31.98
N ALA A 216 -39.49 -3.01 -31.92
CA ALA A 216 -39.76 -1.57 -31.95
C ALA A 216 -39.47 -0.91 -30.60
N GLU A 217 -39.94 -1.52 -29.53
CA GLU A 217 -39.69 -1.14 -28.14
C GLU A 217 -39.51 -2.37 -27.31
N GLN A 218 -38.66 -2.26 -26.29
CA GLN A 218 -38.36 -3.37 -25.40
C GLN A 218 -38.52 -2.96 -23.96
N ARG A 219 -39.11 -3.85 -23.17
CA ARG A 219 -39.23 -3.70 -21.73
C ARG A 219 -38.87 -5.01 -21.07
N LEU A 220 -37.94 -4.97 -20.11
CA LEU A 220 -37.49 -6.14 -19.38
C LEU A 220 -37.63 -5.88 -17.86
N ALA A 221 -38.39 -6.75 -17.19
CA ALA A 221 -38.47 -6.75 -15.75
C ALA A 221 -37.35 -7.63 -15.17
N ILE A 222 -36.57 -7.08 -14.25
CA ILE A 222 -35.51 -7.76 -13.54
C ILE A 222 -35.79 -7.64 -12.03
N ARG A 223 -35.76 -8.76 -11.35
CA ARG A 223 -35.85 -8.80 -9.88
C ARG A 223 -34.49 -9.16 -9.29
N CYS A 224 -33.96 -8.31 -8.44
CA CYS A 224 -32.68 -8.51 -7.75
C CYS A 224 -32.91 -8.73 -6.25
N ASP A 225 -32.32 -9.77 -5.69
CA ASP A 225 -32.16 -9.96 -4.25
C ASP A 225 -30.74 -9.56 -3.80
N GLU A 226 -30.25 -10.06 -2.66
CA GLU A 226 -28.93 -9.71 -2.13
C GLU A 226 -27.77 -10.37 -2.89
N ASN A 227 -28.01 -11.46 -3.63
CA ASN A 227 -26.99 -12.33 -4.23
C ASN A 227 -27.19 -12.57 -5.72
N SER A 228 -28.34 -12.21 -6.29
CA SER A 228 -28.64 -12.54 -7.69
C SER A 228 -29.69 -11.60 -8.30
N CYS A 229 -29.73 -11.59 -9.64
CA CYS A 229 -30.82 -10.97 -10.42
C CYS A 229 -31.52 -12.03 -11.26
N GLN A 230 -32.82 -11.89 -11.46
CA GLN A 230 -33.64 -12.75 -12.30
C GLN A 230 -34.46 -11.91 -13.31
N PRO A 231 -34.32 -12.13 -14.62
CA PRO A 231 -33.38 -13.05 -15.26
C PRO A 231 -31.94 -12.55 -15.17
N GLN A 232 -30.99 -13.47 -15.02
CA GLN A 232 -29.58 -13.14 -14.96
C GLN A 232 -28.98 -12.92 -16.35
N ARG A 233 -29.55 -13.59 -17.38
CA ARG A 233 -29.09 -13.46 -18.75
C ARG A 233 -30.27 -13.56 -19.72
N VAL A 234 -30.39 -12.58 -20.64
CA VAL A 234 -31.39 -12.53 -21.70
C VAL A 234 -30.77 -11.87 -22.91
N THR A 235 -30.92 -12.49 -24.11
CA THR A 235 -30.48 -11.87 -25.37
C THR A 235 -31.59 -10.97 -25.91
N LEU A 236 -31.24 -9.74 -26.25
CA LEU A 236 -32.16 -8.71 -26.71
C LEU A 236 -31.75 -8.12 -28.06
N PRO A 237 -32.64 -7.54 -28.84
CA PRO A 237 -32.29 -6.74 -30.02
C PRO A 237 -31.70 -5.37 -29.59
N PRO A 238 -30.97 -4.66 -30.47
CA PRO A 238 -30.56 -3.29 -30.29
C PRO A 238 -31.75 -2.32 -30.32
N GLY A 239 -31.58 -1.14 -29.69
CA GLY A 239 -32.54 -0.04 -29.66
C GLY A 239 -32.94 0.39 -28.24
N LYS A 240 -34.03 1.14 -28.13
CA LYS A 240 -34.51 1.63 -26.84
C LYS A 240 -34.97 0.47 -25.97
N LEU A 241 -34.42 0.43 -24.74
CA LEU A 241 -34.74 -0.60 -23.76
C LEU A 241 -35.11 0.06 -22.42
N THR A 242 -36.27 -0.31 -21.89
CA THR A 242 -36.71 0.05 -20.54
C THR A 242 -36.48 -1.15 -19.61
N LEU A 243 -35.66 -0.95 -18.61
CA LEU A 243 -35.41 -1.91 -17.54
C LEU A 243 -36.24 -1.54 -16.31
N ASP A 244 -37.15 -2.41 -15.89
CA ASP A 244 -37.88 -2.29 -14.61
C ASP A 244 -37.16 -3.17 -13.60
N VAL A 245 -36.31 -2.56 -12.75
CA VAL A 245 -35.52 -3.32 -11.79
C VAL A 245 -36.15 -3.20 -10.40
N THR A 246 -36.54 -4.35 -9.84
CA THR A 246 -37.19 -4.44 -8.52
C THR A 246 -36.22 -5.06 -7.51
N SER A 247 -36.02 -4.41 -6.36
CA SER A 247 -35.30 -4.98 -5.23
C SER A 247 -36.21 -5.86 -4.37
N SER A 248 -35.77 -7.08 -4.12
CA SER A 248 -36.28 -7.93 -3.03
C SER A 248 -35.25 -8.09 -1.89
N GLY A 249 -34.12 -7.39 -1.95
CA GLY A 249 -33.11 -7.34 -0.91
C GLY A 249 -33.50 -6.46 0.28
N LYS A 250 -32.70 -6.50 1.35
CA LYS A 250 -32.94 -5.77 2.61
C LYS A 250 -32.17 -4.46 2.70
N LYS A 251 -31.19 -4.23 1.82
CA LYS A 251 -30.33 -3.05 1.82
C LYS A 251 -30.50 -2.27 0.53
N ARG A 252 -30.32 -0.94 0.61
CA ARG A 252 -30.13 -0.10 -0.57
C ARG A 252 -28.81 -0.49 -1.23
N VAL A 253 -28.81 -0.61 -2.56
CA VAL A 253 -27.62 -0.84 -3.36
C VAL A 253 -27.56 0.14 -4.52
N VAL A 254 -26.37 0.50 -4.98
CA VAL A 254 -26.22 1.23 -6.24
C VAL A 254 -26.15 0.23 -7.40
N LEU A 255 -26.93 0.46 -8.43
CA LEU A 255 -26.90 -0.34 -9.66
C LEU A 255 -26.43 0.52 -10.83
N GLY A 256 -25.38 0.06 -11.51
CA GLY A 256 -24.91 0.63 -12.77
C GLY A 256 -25.20 -0.30 -13.94
N VAL A 257 -25.56 0.27 -15.09
CA VAL A 257 -25.71 -0.43 -16.38
C VAL A 257 -24.67 0.10 -17.34
N PHE A 258 -23.85 -0.79 -17.88
CA PHE A 258 -22.69 -0.48 -18.72
C PHE A 258 -22.80 -1.18 -20.06
N GLN A 259 -22.52 -0.47 -21.15
CA GLN A 259 -22.50 -1.00 -22.50
C GLN A 259 -21.08 -1.40 -22.91
N PHE A 260 -20.88 -2.69 -23.17
CA PHE A 260 -19.64 -3.20 -23.72
C PHE A 260 -19.78 -3.47 -25.23
N PRO A 261 -18.77 -3.13 -26.05
CA PRO A 261 -18.80 -3.39 -27.48
C PRO A 261 -18.76 -4.90 -27.79
N PRO A 262 -19.13 -5.31 -29.04
CA PRO A 262 -19.04 -6.70 -29.44
C PRO A 262 -17.61 -7.25 -29.32
N ASN A 263 -17.48 -8.54 -28.99
CA ASN A 263 -16.20 -9.27 -28.85
C ASN A 263 -15.31 -8.83 -27.67
N VAL A 264 -15.86 -8.14 -26.71
CA VAL A 264 -15.18 -7.85 -25.43
C VAL A 264 -15.72 -8.80 -24.36
N ASP A 265 -15.14 -9.98 -24.28
CA ASP A 265 -15.54 -10.99 -23.29
C ASP A 265 -15.01 -10.70 -21.88
N ARG A 266 -13.97 -9.88 -21.77
CA ARG A 266 -13.36 -9.47 -20.50
C ARG A 266 -12.83 -8.04 -20.61
N PRO A 267 -12.90 -7.26 -19.53
CA PRO A 267 -12.19 -5.99 -19.49
C PRO A 267 -10.69 -6.23 -19.73
N PRO A 268 -9.99 -5.29 -20.42
CA PRO A 268 -8.56 -5.39 -20.62
C PRO A 268 -7.84 -5.47 -19.26
N PRO A 269 -6.67 -6.15 -19.18
CA PRO A 269 -5.90 -6.18 -17.94
C PRO A 269 -5.56 -4.75 -17.53
N LEU A 270 -5.83 -4.42 -16.26
CA LEU A 270 -5.53 -3.11 -15.73
C LEU A 270 -4.09 -3.07 -15.23
N HIS A 271 -3.45 -1.93 -15.43
CA HIS A 271 -2.26 -1.51 -14.71
C HIS A 271 -2.65 -0.47 -13.67
N PHE A 272 -1.81 -0.25 -12.68
CA PHE A 272 -2.05 0.77 -11.67
C PHE A 272 -0.96 1.84 -11.75
N ALA A 273 -1.38 3.11 -11.76
CA ALA A 273 -0.47 4.21 -11.52
C ALA A 273 0.16 4.06 -10.13
N PRO A 274 1.37 4.59 -9.89
CA PRO A 274 2.00 4.50 -8.59
C PRO A 274 1.10 5.01 -7.46
N PHE A 275 0.94 4.20 -6.43
CA PHE A 275 0.21 4.54 -5.21
C PHE A 275 1.00 4.09 -3.97
N LEU A 276 0.74 4.73 -2.83
CA LEU A 276 1.32 4.32 -1.56
C LEU A 276 0.70 2.98 -1.15
N SER A 277 1.45 1.88 -1.33
CA SER A 277 0.99 0.56 -0.94
C SER A 277 1.13 0.31 0.57
N GLY A 278 0.34 -0.64 1.10
CA GLY A 278 0.49 -1.05 2.50
C GLY A 278 1.91 -1.53 2.82
N LYS A 279 2.56 -2.26 1.91
CA LYS A 279 3.96 -2.66 2.04
C LYS A 279 4.90 -1.46 2.19
N GLN A 280 4.76 -0.45 1.32
CA GLN A 280 5.57 0.76 1.39
C GLN A 280 5.34 1.52 2.70
N LEU A 281 4.09 1.62 3.15
CA LEU A 281 3.78 2.27 4.42
C LEU A 281 4.44 1.55 5.61
N LEU A 282 4.34 0.22 5.68
CA LEU A 282 4.94 -0.58 6.76
C LEU A 282 6.47 -0.53 6.79
N THR A 283 7.11 -0.16 5.67
CA THR A 283 8.56 0.07 5.57
C THR A 283 8.94 1.55 5.67
N THR A 284 8.01 2.42 6.08
CA THR A 284 8.28 3.86 6.32
C THR A 284 8.44 4.09 7.82
N GLN A 285 9.61 4.61 8.25
CA GLN A 285 9.90 4.84 9.67
C GLN A 285 8.92 5.83 10.30
N THR A 286 8.60 6.92 9.61
CA THR A 286 7.63 7.93 10.06
C THR A 286 6.28 7.32 10.45
N PHE A 287 5.78 6.36 9.64
CA PHE A 287 4.55 5.65 9.98
C PHE A 287 4.70 4.85 11.29
N ARG A 288 5.80 4.12 11.44
CA ARG A 288 6.07 3.33 12.65
C ARG A 288 6.20 4.15 13.91
N ASP A 289 6.71 5.37 13.78
CA ASP A 289 6.89 6.29 14.91
C ASP A 289 5.59 6.99 15.31
N LEU A 290 4.79 7.43 14.34
CA LEU A 290 3.57 8.21 14.57
C LEU A 290 2.33 7.33 14.81
N PHE A 291 2.26 6.12 14.23
CA PHE A 291 1.07 5.26 14.25
C PHE A 291 1.35 3.93 14.99
N ARG A 292 1.96 4.00 16.16
CA ARG A 292 2.36 2.82 16.97
C ARG A 292 1.18 1.94 17.40
N SER A 293 -0.04 2.48 17.42
CA SER A 293 -1.26 1.75 17.76
C SER A 293 -1.89 1.00 16.58
N GLU A 294 -1.37 1.19 15.37
CA GLU A 294 -1.80 0.43 14.21
C GLU A 294 -1.29 -1.02 14.33
N VAL A 295 -2.25 -1.94 14.29
CA VAL A 295 -2.01 -3.38 14.46
C VAL A 295 -2.86 -4.17 13.47
N ILE A 296 -2.38 -5.33 13.06
CA ILE A 296 -3.14 -6.36 12.33
C ILE A 296 -3.86 -7.20 13.40
N ARG A 297 -5.07 -7.64 13.14
CA ARG A 297 -5.83 -8.50 14.05
C ARG A 297 -5.03 -9.77 14.36
N GLY A 298 -5.03 -10.23 15.60
CA GLY A 298 -4.11 -11.25 16.09
C GLY A 298 -4.25 -12.65 15.46
N ASP A 299 -5.37 -12.92 14.80
CA ASP A 299 -5.66 -14.16 14.05
C ASP A 299 -5.43 -14.01 12.53
N GLU A 300 -5.00 -12.82 12.08
CA GLU A 300 -4.78 -12.48 10.68
C GLU A 300 -3.30 -12.26 10.39
N GLY A 301 -2.95 -12.41 9.12
CA GLY A 301 -1.65 -12.06 8.56
C GLY A 301 -1.82 -11.53 7.15
N LEU A 302 -1.08 -10.49 6.79
CA LEU A 302 -1.14 -9.89 5.46
C LEU A 302 0.09 -10.26 4.65
N GLY A 303 -0.12 -10.86 3.49
CA GLY A 303 0.95 -11.25 2.58
C GLY A 303 1.77 -10.06 2.09
N VAL A 304 3.11 -10.24 2.08
CA VAL A 304 4.08 -9.38 1.44
C VAL A 304 4.84 -10.25 0.44
N LYS A 305 4.73 -9.94 -0.84
CA LYS A 305 5.27 -10.80 -1.92
C LYS A 305 6.79 -10.80 -1.95
N ASP A 306 7.40 -9.67 -1.67
CA ASP A 306 8.85 -9.49 -1.69
C ASP A 306 9.27 -8.35 -0.77
N ILE A 307 10.19 -8.60 0.17
CA ILE A 307 10.74 -7.59 1.07
C ILE A 307 12.20 -7.91 1.37
N ALA A 308 13.05 -6.89 1.41
CA ALA A 308 14.43 -7.04 1.83
C ALA A 308 14.54 -6.80 3.33
N LEU A 309 15.09 -7.77 4.05
CA LEU A 309 15.32 -7.74 5.48
C LEU A 309 16.83 -7.69 5.76
N LEU A 310 17.21 -6.75 6.61
CA LEU A 310 18.56 -6.57 7.09
C LEU A 310 18.57 -6.88 8.58
N PHE A 311 19.49 -7.76 8.98
CA PHE A 311 19.79 -8.02 10.39
C PHE A 311 21.19 -7.58 10.72
N THR A 312 21.34 -6.96 11.87
CA THR A 312 22.65 -6.66 12.47
C THR A 312 22.81 -7.39 13.79
N ASP A 313 24.05 -7.55 14.25
CA ASP A 313 24.39 -8.09 15.55
C ASP A 313 25.79 -7.58 15.97
N LEU A 314 26.04 -7.44 17.27
CA LEU A 314 27.33 -7.04 17.78
C LEU A 314 28.18 -8.26 18.20
N LYS A 315 29.35 -8.42 17.59
CA LYS A 315 30.28 -9.47 17.97
C LYS A 315 30.87 -9.18 19.33
N GLY A 316 30.76 -10.14 20.27
CA GLY A 316 31.38 -10.06 21.58
C GLY A 316 30.73 -9.08 22.54
N SER A 317 29.43 -8.79 22.35
CA SER A 317 28.67 -7.90 23.24
C SER A 317 28.74 -8.33 24.71
N THR A 318 28.63 -9.62 25.02
CA THR A 318 28.78 -10.12 26.39
C THR A 318 30.12 -9.71 27.04
N ALA A 319 31.22 -9.91 26.33
CA ALA A 319 32.54 -9.49 26.81
C ALA A 319 32.67 -7.96 26.94
N LEU A 320 31.95 -7.20 26.13
CA LEU A 320 31.86 -5.75 26.25
C LEU A 320 31.16 -5.35 27.55
N TYR A 321 30.01 -5.98 27.87
CA TYR A 321 29.28 -5.75 29.12
C TYR A 321 30.16 -6.05 30.35
N ASP A 322 30.86 -7.17 30.35
CA ASP A 322 31.77 -7.55 31.43
C ASP A 322 32.91 -6.53 31.61
N ARG A 323 33.41 -5.94 30.51
CA ARG A 323 34.56 -5.01 30.54
C ARG A 323 34.21 -3.60 31.02
N ILE A 324 33.06 -3.04 30.57
CA ILE A 324 32.71 -1.64 30.83
C ILE A 324 31.54 -1.45 31.80
N GLY A 325 30.91 -2.54 32.21
CA GLY A 325 29.73 -2.57 33.09
C GLY A 325 28.42 -2.25 32.35
N ASP A 326 27.29 -2.76 32.88
CA ASP A 326 25.99 -2.74 32.26
C ASP A 326 25.49 -1.35 31.84
N LEU A 327 25.64 -0.34 32.70
CA LEU A 327 25.16 1.03 32.41
C LEU A 327 25.90 1.66 31.22
N ASN A 328 27.23 1.51 31.19
CA ASN A 328 28.03 2.05 30.10
C ASN A 328 27.79 1.29 28.79
N ALA A 329 27.65 -0.05 28.86
CA ALA A 329 27.32 -0.88 27.72
C ALA A 329 25.94 -0.54 27.17
N PHE A 330 24.92 -0.35 28.04
CA PHE A 330 23.60 0.07 27.62
C PHE A 330 23.62 1.43 26.90
N ALA A 331 24.29 2.45 27.46
CA ALA A 331 24.42 3.75 26.82
C ALA A 331 25.11 3.65 25.44
N LEU A 332 26.11 2.78 25.31
CA LEU A 332 26.83 2.54 24.06
C LEU A 332 25.93 1.87 23.01
N VAL A 333 25.17 0.87 23.42
CA VAL A 333 24.22 0.16 22.56
C VAL A 333 23.08 1.10 22.10
N GLN A 334 22.59 2.01 22.96
CA GLN A 334 21.61 3.03 22.55
C GLN A 334 22.19 3.95 21.46
N GLN A 335 23.40 4.48 21.63
CA GLN A 335 24.06 5.29 20.60
C GLN A 335 24.27 4.51 19.29
N HIS A 336 24.53 3.21 19.36
CA HIS A 336 24.60 2.33 18.20
C HIS A 336 23.23 2.26 17.50
N PHE A 337 22.13 2.02 18.23
CA PHE A 337 20.78 1.96 17.65
C PHE A 337 20.39 3.26 16.96
N ASP A 338 20.67 4.41 17.58
CA ASP A 338 20.37 5.72 17.00
C ASP A 338 21.06 5.90 15.64
N ARG A 339 22.33 5.50 15.51
CA ARG A 339 23.08 5.57 14.25
C ARG A 339 22.53 4.63 13.20
N LEU A 340 22.21 3.38 13.59
CA LEU A 340 21.63 2.42 12.65
C LEU A 340 20.24 2.86 12.16
N GLN A 341 19.46 3.49 13.04
CA GLN A 341 18.16 4.06 12.66
C GLN A 341 18.34 5.22 11.68
N GLU A 342 19.25 6.15 11.95
CA GLU A 342 19.54 7.25 11.02
C GLU A 342 19.93 6.76 9.63
N VAL A 343 20.83 5.77 9.54
CA VAL A 343 21.23 5.17 8.27
C VAL A 343 20.06 4.48 7.59
N THR A 344 19.27 3.71 8.34
CA THR A 344 18.10 3.01 7.82
C THR A 344 17.11 3.98 7.18
N VAL A 345 16.81 5.08 7.86
CA VAL A 345 15.90 6.13 7.36
C VAL A 345 16.48 6.82 6.12
N ARG A 346 17.76 7.21 6.14
CA ARG A 346 18.43 7.81 4.97
C ARG A 346 18.40 6.91 3.73
N ARG A 347 18.33 5.59 3.94
CA ARG A 347 18.26 4.57 2.88
C ARG A 347 16.85 3.99 2.67
N ASN A 348 15.82 4.79 2.97
CA ASN A 348 14.41 4.48 2.69
C ASN A 348 13.90 3.19 3.35
N GLY A 349 14.47 2.82 4.49
CA GLY A 349 14.06 1.67 5.28
C GLY A 349 13.41 2.06 6.61
N ALA A 350 12.98 1.05 7.34
CA ALA A 350 12.46 1.20 8.70
C ALA A 350 13.04 0.15 9.64
N ILE A 351 13.32 0.54 10.87
CA ILE A 351 13.61 -0.38 11.96
C ILE A 351 12.30 -1.08 12.36
N ILE A 352 12.32 -2.39 12.32
CA ILE A 352 11.17 -3.22 12.69
C ILE A 352 11.18 -3.49 14.19
N LYS A 353 12.32 -3.94 14.69
CA LYS A 353 12.55 -4.24 16.12
C LYS A 353 14.03 -4.33 16.46
N THR A 354 14.32 -4.22 17.73
CA THR A 354 15.61 -4.61 18.33
C THR A 354 15.46 -5.95 19.06
N ILE A 355 16.52 -6.75 19.06
CA ILE A 355 16.57 -8.08 19.70
C ILE A 355 17.90 -8.14 20.47
N GLY A 356 17.86 -7.79 21.76
CA GLY A 356 19.09 -7.55 22.51
C GLY A 356 19.88 -6.37 21.93
N ASP A 357 21.08 -6.62 21.44
CA ASP A 357 21.94 -5.67 20.71
C ASP A 357 21.84 -5.75 19.19
N ALA A 358 20.98 -6.64 18.68
CA ALA A 358 20.69 -6.81 17.27
C ALA A 358 19.56 -5.90 16.79
N VAL A 359 19.59 -5.54 15.51
CA VAL A 359 18.54 -4.77 14.83
C VAL A 359 18.00 -5.57 13.66
N MET A 360 16.68 -5.56 13.51
CA MET A 360 15.98 -5.99 12.30
C MET A 360 15.43 -4.75 11.58
N ALA A 361 15.83 -4.54 10.33
CA ALA A 361 15.33 -3.48 9.47
C ALA A 361 14.72 -4.06 8.19
N ALA A 362 13.76 -3.33 7.60
CA ALA A 362 13.10 -3.71 6.36
C ALA A 362 13.21 -2.60 5.31
N PHE A 363 13.34 -3.01 4.04
CA PHE A 363 13.49 -2.14 2.89
C PHE A 363 12.63 -2.63 1.73
N LEU A 364 12.11 -1.70 0.94
CA LEU A 364 11.37 -2.04 -0.29
C LEU A 364 12.31 -2.60 -1.37
N LYS A 365 13.50 -2.02 -1.49
CA LYS A 365 14.48 -2.35 -2.52
C LYS A 365 15.70 -3.02 -1.89
N PRO A 366 16.15 -4.17 -2.41
CA PRO A 366 17.39 -4.81 -1.94
C PRO A 366 18.63 -3.91 -2.06
N ALA A 367 18.68 -3.05 -3.08
CA ALA A 367 19.79 -2.11 -3.25
C ALA A 367 19.87 -1.11 -2.07
N ASP A 368 18.72 -0.58 -1.61
CA ASP A 368 18.66 0.32 -0.45
C ASP A 368 19.14 -0.41 0.83
N ALA A 369 18.79 -1.68 1.00
CA ALA A 369 19.26 -2.49 2.13
C ALA A 369 20.78 -2.72 2.09
N VAL A 370 21.34 -2.97 0.91
CA VAL A 370 22.80 -3.14 0.73
C VAL A 370 23.52 -1.81 0.96
N GLN A 371 23.03 -0.70 0.43
CA GLN A 371 23.56 0.63 0.73
C GLN A 371 23.55 0.93 2.23
N ALA A 372 22.43 0.61 2.91
CA ALA A 372 22.33 0.75 4.35
C ALA A 372 23.38 -0.08 5.07
N ALA A 373 23.57 -1.35 4.70
CA ALA A 373 24.58 -2.23 5.28
C ALA A 373 26.01 -1.68 5.13
N LEU A 374 26.34 -1.19 3.94
CA LEU A 374 27.65 -0.58 3.66
C LEU A 374 27.88 0.71 4.44
N GLU A 375 26.84 1.55 4.58
CA GLU A 375 26.90 2.79 5.32
C GLU A 375 26.95 2.55 6.84
N MET A 376 26.14 1.63 7.37
CA MET A 376 26.19 1.22 8.78
C MET A 376 27.59 0.78 9.20
N ARG A 377 28.26 -0.04 8.39
CA ARG A 377 29.63 -0.45 8.65
C ARG A 377 30.59 0.74 8.72
N ARG A 378 30.47 1.72 7.79
CA ARG A 378 31.31 2.93 7.79
C ARG A 378 31.04 3.82 9.00
N GLU A 379 29.78 4.00 9.38
CA GLU A 379 29.37 4.79 10.54
C GLU A 379 29.93 4.19 11.86
N ILE A 380 29.88 2.85 11.99
CA ILE A 380 30.42 2.17 13.18
C ILE A 380 31.96 2.24 13.20
N ALA A 381 32.63 2.11 12.05
CA ALA A 381 34.08 2.31 11.98
C ALA A 381 34.47 3.74 12.46
N SER A 382 33.79 4.78 11.96
CA SER A 382 34.03 6.17 12.39
C SER A 382 33.66 6.40 13.87
N PHE A 383 32.67 5.70 14.38
CA PHE A 383 32.32 5.74 15.80
C PHE A 383 33.44 5.14 16.65
N ASN A 384 34.01 4.01 16.23
CA ASN A 384 35.09 3.32 16.91
C ASN A 384 36.40 4.14 16.98
N GLU A 385 36.74 4.89 15.90
CA GLU A 385 37.90 5.80 15.90
C GLU A 385 37.85 6.82 17.02
N ARG A 386 36.66 7.26 17.43
CA ARG A 386 36.44 8.22 18.52
C ARG A 386 36.44 7.58 19.91
N GLN A 387 36.28 6.25 20.00
CA GLN A 387 36.19 5.49 21.25
C GLN A 387 36.90 4.13 21.14
N PRO A 388 38.23 4.07 20.93
CA PRO A 388 38.93 2.83 20.62
C PRO A 388 38.81 1.76 21.71
N ASP A 389 38.73 2.17 22.99
CA ASP A 389 38.58 1.24 24.12
C ASP A 389 37.17 0.61 24.22
N LYS A 390 36.21 1.13 23.45
CA LYS A 390 34.81 0.69 23.43
C LYS A 390 34.34 0.28 22.03
N ALA A 391 35.28 -0.19 21.22
CA ALA A 391 35.01 -0.54 19.83
C ALA A 391 33.87 -1.57 19.71
N LEU A 392 32.90 -1.25 18.85
CA LEU A 392 31.81 -2.13 18.45
C LEU A 392 32.18 -2.87 17.16
N ILE A 393 31.89 -4.15 17.10
CA ILE A 393 32.13 -4.97 15.92
C ILE A 393 30.78 -5.40 15.36
N LEU A 394 30.45 -4.86 14.18
CA LEU A 394 29.16 -5.09 13.57
C LEU A 394 29.20 -6.27 12.58
N LYS A 395 28.20 -7.12 12.67
CA LYS A 395 27.92 -8.23 11.75
C LYS A 395 26.60 -7.93 11.04
N ILE A 396 26.54 -8.05 9.71
CA ILE A 396 25.36 -7.71 8.94
C ILE A 396 24.99 -8.84 7.98
N GLY A 397 23.68 -9.12 7.89
CA GLY A 397 23.11 -10.05 6.90
C GLY A 397 21.92 -9.45 6.20
N VAL A 398 21.82 -9.64 4.88
CA VAL A 398 20.69 -9.16 4.08
C VAL A 398 20.13 -10.32 3.27
N HIS A 399 18.81 -10.51 3.36
CA HIS A 399 18.07 -11.48 2.57
C HIS A 399 16.74 -10.87 2.11
N LYS A 400 16.20 -11.34 1.00
CA LYS A 400 14.90 -10.93 0.50
C LYS A 400 14.00 -12.12 0.18
N GLY A 401 12.71 -11.91 0.25
CA GLY A 401 11.71 -12.92 -0.11
C GLY A 401 10.32 -12.55 0.38
N ALA A 402 9.39 -13.47 0.22
CA ALA A 402 8.03 -13.30 0.70
C ALA A 402 7.96 -13.40 2.24
N ALA A 403 7.12 -12.60 2.84
CA ALA A 403 6.88 -12.59 4.28
C ALA A 403 5.38 -12.37 4.59
N ILE A 404 5.02 -12.49 5.84
CA ILE A 404 3.69 -12.14 6.35
C ILE A 404 3.87 -11.01 7.35
N ALA A 405 3.17 -9.90 7.13
CA ALA A 405 3.06 -8.86 8.14
C ALA A 405 2.04 -9.31 9.20
N VAL A 406 2.42 -9.19 10.46
CA VAL A 406 1.66 -9.65 11.62
C VAL A 406 1.77 -8.63 12.75
N THR A 407 0.99 -8.82 13.81
CA THR A 407 1.21 -8.11 15.08
C THR A 407 1.84 -9.06 16.08
N LEU A 408 3.00 -8.70 16.60
CA LEU A 408 3.69 -9.39 17.69
C LEU A 408 4.02 -8.38 18.80
N ASN A 409 3.67 -8.70 20.05
CA ASN A 409 3.89 -7.81 21.19
C ASN A 409 3.35 -6.39 20.95
N ASP A 410 2.10 -6.30 20.46
CA ASP A 410 1.40 -5.05 20.15
C ASP A 410 2.12 -4.12 19.14
N ARG A 411 2.97 -4.70 18.28
CA ARG A 411 3.69 -3.98 17.22
C ARG A 411 3.63 -4.73 15.89
N LEU A 412 3.60 -3.97 14.82
CA LEU A 412 3.71 -4.51 13.46
C LEU A 412 5.10 -5.12 13.24
N ASP A 413 5.13 -6.39 12.85
CA ASP A 413 6.32 -7.20 12.63
C ASP A 413 6.18 -8.03 11.34
N TYR A 414 7.24 -8.71 10.95
CA TYR A 414 7.22 -9.68 9.87
C TYR A 414 7.48 -11.09 10.39
N PHE A 415 6.79 -12.05 9.79
CA PHE A 415 6.90 -13.46 10.12
C PHE A 415 7.09 -14.29 8.85
N GLY A 416 7.79 -15.43 8.97
CA GLY A 416 7.96 -16.39 7.88
C GLY A 416 9.40 -16.84 7.68
N GLN A 417 9.61 -17.69 6.66
CA GLN A 417 10.90 -18.27 6.37
C GLN A 417 11.95 -17.21 6.01
N THR A 418 11.56 -16.17 5.29
CA THR A 418 12.43 -15.05 4.90
C THR A 418 13.07 -14.37 6.11
N VAL A 419 12.30 -14.15 7.19
CA VAL A 419 12.83 -13.57 8.44
C VAL A 419 13.89 -14.49 9.06
N ASN A 420 13.59 -15.80 9.13
CA ASN A 420 14.51 -16.78 9.68
C ASN A 420 15.79 -16.92 8.85
N ILE A 421 15.69 -16.88 7.52
CA ILE A 421 16.86 -16.95 6.62
C ILE A 421 17.71 -15.68 6.78
N ALA A 422 17.10 -14.49 6.81
CA ALA A 422 17.82 -13.22 6.98
C ALA A 422 18.64 -13.20 8.27
N ALA A 423 18.07 -13.63 9.40
CA ALA A 423 18.77 -13.76 10.67
C ALA A 423 19.95 -14.76 10.60
N ARG A 424 19.78 -15.86 9.86
CA ARG A 424 20.84 -16.87 9.71
C ARG A 424 21.93 -16.42 8.74
N VAL A 425 21.59 -15.67 7.70
CA VAL A 425 22.58 -15.03 6.80
C VAL A 425 23.45 -14.06 7.58
N GLN A 426 22.86 -13.30 8.52
CA GLN A 426 23.62 -12.43 9.42
C GLN A 426 24.58 -13.23 10.31
N ASN A 427 24.18 -14.41 10.80
CA ASN A 427 25.05 -15.25 11.63
C ASN A 427 26.29 -15.82 10.90
N LEU A 428 26.31 -15.80 9.57
CA LEU A 428 27.50 -16.18 8.78
C LEU A 428 28.60 -15.13 8.85
N ALA A 429 28.22 -13.87 9.13
CA ALA A 429 29.16 -12.77 9.17
C ALA A 429 30.07 -12.86 10.41
N ASP A 430 31.36 -12.61 10.21
CA ASP A 430 32.34 -12.34 11.24
C ASP A 430 32.52 -10.82 11.40
N ALA A 431 33.59 -10.39 12.07
CA ALA A 431 33.89 -8.98 12.32
C ALA A 431 33.88 -8.15 11.02
N ASP A 432 33.06 -7.10 11.00
CA ASP A 432 32.97 -6.12 9.93
C ASP A 432 32.63 -6.71 8.54
N GLU A 433 31.99 -7.88 8.53
CA GLU A 433 31.53 -8.52 7.32
C GLU A 433 30.05 -8.28 7.06
N ILE A 434 29.70 -8.23 5.77
CA ILE A 434 28.33 -8.22 5.28
C ILE A 434 28.13 -9.50 4.48
N PHE A 435 27.05 -10.23 4.74
CA PHE A 435 26.60 -11.33 3.91
C PHE A 435 25.28 -10.97 3.23
N VAL A 436 25.18 -11.25 1.96
CA VAL A 436 23.95 -11.11 1.19
C VAL A 436 23.57 -12.44 0.56
N SER A 437 22.29 -12.80 0.53
CA SER A 437 21.84 -13.98 -0.21
C SER A 437 21.91 -13.77 -1.73
N GLN A 438 21.86 -14.85 -2.50
CA GLN A 438 21.85 -14.79 -3.96
C GLN A 438 20.69 -13.92 -4.47
N ASP A 439 19.49 -14.09 -3.92
CA ASP A 439 18.32 -13.29 -4.31
C ASP A 439 18.54 -11.78 -4.15
N VAL A 440 19.29 -11.37 -3.13
CA VAL A 440 19.70 -9.97 -2.94
C VAL A 440 20.76 -9.58 -3.94
N TYR A 441 21.81 -10.40 -4.12
CA TYR A 441 22.93 -10.09 -5.01
C TYR A 441 22.50 -9.93 -6.47
N GLU A 442 21.52 -10.73 -6.91
CA GLU A 442 20.97 -10.70 -8.27
C GLU A 442 19.89 -9.62 -8.47
N ALA A 443 19.45 -8.98 -7.39
CA ALA A 443 18.46 -7.94 -7.49
C ALA A 443 19.01 -6.69 -8.21
N MET A 444 18.09 -5.97 -8.87
CA MET A 444 18.42 -4.78 -9.66
C MET A 444 19.15 -3.73 -8.82
N GLY A 445 20.27 -3.22 -9.33
CA GLY A 445 21.08 -2.18 -8.72
C GLY A 445 22.07 -2.67 -7.65
N VAL A 446 21.93 -3.90 -7.11
CA VAL A 446 22.81 -4.38 -6.04
C VAL A 446 24.27 -4.55 -6.47
N ARG A 447 24.50 -5.08 -7.67
CA ARG A 447 25.87 -5.24 -8.18
C ARG A 447 26.58 -3.90 -8.38
N ASP A 448 25.84 -2.88 -8.77
CA ASP A 448 26.38 -1.53 -8.93
C ASP A 448 26.79 -0.94 -7.58
N GLU A 449 25.99 -1.15 -6.54
CA GLU A 449 26.30 -0.72 -5.17
C GLU A 449 27.52 -1.45 -4.57
N LEU A 450 27.77 -2.67 -5.01
CA LEU A 450 28.90 -3.47 -4.59
C LEU A 450 30.16 -3.26 -5.45
N ALA A 451 30.10 -2.42 -6.48
CA ALA A 451 31.26 -2.05 -7.27
C ALA A 451 32.32 -1.38 -6.37
N GLY A 452 33.54 -1.91 -6.40
CA GLY A 452 34.62 -1.43 -5.51
C GLY A 452 34.73 -2.16 -4.16
N TYR A 453 33.90 -3.17 -3.92
CA TYR A 453 34.02 -4.08 -2.78
C TYR A 453 34.54 -5.46 -3.24
N SER A 454 35.21 -6.18 -2.34
CA SER A 454 35.50 -7.59 -2.55
C SER A 454 34.26 -8.41 -2.29
N VAL A 455 33.78 -9.13 -3.31
CA VAL A 455 32.57 -9.97 -3.23
C VAL A 455 32.98 -11.41 -3.48
N GLU A 456 32.88 -12.26 -2.47
CA GLU A 456 33.25 -13.68 -2.54
C GLU A 456 31.99 -14.56 -2.47
N PRO A 457 31.76 -15.41 -3.50
CA PRO A 457 30.69 -16.39 -3.44
C PRO A 457 30.97 -17.47 -2.38
N ARG A 458 29.96 -17.88 -1.66
CA ARG A 458 29.97 -18.93 -0.65
C ARG A 458 28.70 -19.76 -0.77
N THR A 459 28.79 -20.99 -0.29
CA THR A 459 27.60 -21.84 -0.09
C THR A 459 27.48 -22.08 1.40
N ALA A 460 26.29 -21.84 1.95
CA ALA A 460 26.03 -21.97 3.37
C ALA A 460 24.91 -22.98 3.66
N GLN A 461 25.17 -23.93 4.52
CA GLN A 461 24.15 -24.79 5.11
C GLN A 461 23.56 -24.09 6.34
N LEU A 462 22.37 -23.55 6.19
CA LEU A 462 21.70 -22.87 7.29
C LEU A 462 20.92 -23.85 8.17
N ARG A 463 21.06 -23.75 9.49
CA ARG A 463 20.37 -24.64 10.43
C ARG A 463 18.85 -24.63 10.21
N GLY A 464 18.25 -25.79 9.91
CA GLY A 464 16.81 -25.92 9.66
C GLY A 464 16.34 -25.39 8.30
N VAL A 465 17.25 -25.17 7.35
CA VAL A 465 16.97 -25.01 5.93
C VAL A 465 17.49 -26.26 5.23
N GLN A 466 16.63 -26.95 4.48
CA GLN A 466 17.00 -28.24 3.86
C GLN A 466 18.00 -28.08 2.72
N GLN A 467 17.94 -26.94 2.00
CA GLN A 467 18.83 -26.66 0.87
C GLN A 467 19.98 -25.76 1.29
N GLU A 468 21.14 -26.00 0.69
CA GLU A 468 22.25 -25.08 0.76
C GLU A 468 21.87 -23.75 0.09
N LEU A 469 22.20 -22.64 0.74
CA LEU A 469 21.91 -21.31 0.25
C LEU A 469 23.18 -20.67 -0.32
N PRO A 470 23.19 -20.27 -1.62
CA PRO A 470 24.26 -19.45 -2.14
C PRO A 470 24.21 -18.06 -1.51
N VAL A 471 25.34 -17.61 -0.97
CA VAL A 471 25.51 -16.32 -0.32
C VAL A 471 26.78 -15.65 -0.80
N PHE A 472 26.88 -14.35 -0.63
CA PHE A 472 28.05 -13.57 -1.02
C PHE A 472 28.58 -12.81 0.19
N ARG A 473 29.86 -13.00 0.47
CA ARG A 473 30.57 -12.26 1.50
C ARG A 473 31.12 -10.97 0.90
N VAL A 474 30.76 -9.85 1.50
CA VAL A 474 31.16 -8.51 1.07
C VAL A 474 32.12 -7.89 2.07
N ARG A 475 33.29 -7.45 1.61
CA ARG A 475 34.32 -6.77 2.40
C ARG A 475 34.80 -5.50 1.70
N ALA A 476 35.46 -4.60 2.41
CA ALA A 476 36.20 -3.53 1.76
C ALA A 476 37.23 -4.14 0.80
N ALA A 477 37.40 -3.56 -0.39
CA ALA A 477 38.52 -3.94 -1.24
C ALA A 477 39.82 -3.69 -0.47
N ALA A 478 40.77 -4.64 -0.55
CA ALA A 478 42.11 -4.38 -0.02
C ALA A 478 42.66 -3.16 -0.76
N THR A 479 42.98 -2.11 -0.04
CA THR A 479 43.76 -0.99 -0.59
C THR A 479 45.05 -1.63 -1.12
N ALA A 480 45.30 -1.52 -2.43
CA ALA A 480 46.57 -1.89 -2.99
C ALA A 480 47.63 -1.09 -2.25
N ALA A 481 48.48 -1.81 -1.51
CA ALA A 481 49.60 -1.24 -0.74
C ALA A 481 50.65 -0.67 -1.68
#